data_27513bd97b6a2073b0c610ccc66c92af
#
_entry.id   27513bd97b6a2073b0c610ccc66c92af
#
_cell.length_a   1.000
_cell.length_b   1.000
_cell.length_c   1.000
_cell.angle_alpha   90.00
_cell.angle_beta   90.00
_cell.angle_gamma   90.00
#
_symmetry.space_group_name_H-M   'P 1'
#
loop_
_entity.id
_entity.type
_entity.pdbx_description
1 polymer ?
#
loop_
_entity_poly.entity_id
_entity_poly.type
_entity_poly.pdbx_seq_one_letter_code
_entity_poly.pdbx_strand_id
1 'polypeptide(L)'
;MPPYAATGLLAAPQSRPGPALVNYRMAERASHADFGIRDQNTALPNPAPHRHEYFQIHVQLHGATQHFLGGVSRPVQPGTICFILPYKTHFIPTVPGSRYYILNASQQYLLPSLDVDMLDLEDVAIERAPELAPFQFQEHMDFVLDEAHLAVARGLCEAIMAEDRRRTVGSTIMIRGYLLQLIALVWQQHDRALAALASQRRSGASGRRVMSRLLAYLRENIDGDVSLTEAAAAVHLSPTYLARLVRRETGQTFIELLNERRIALAKELLMHTDLSIKEIAFRSGFSDLVYFGRRFRKIEGCSPTQARARLRPVA
;
A
#
# COMPACT_ATOMS: atom_id res chain seq x y z
N MET A 1 30.73 -3.87 -56.07
CA MET A 1 29.87 -4.30 -54.96
C MET A 1 30.75 -4.60 -53.76
N PRO A 2 30.75 -3.79 -52.70
CA PRO A 2 31.48 -4.07 -51.45
C PRO A 2 30.64 -4.98 -50.52
N PRO A 3 31.29 -5.77 -49.66
CA PRO A 3 30.63 -6.73 -48.79
C PRO A 3 29.98 -6.08 -47.53
N TYR A 4 28.86 -6.65 -47.13
CA TYR A 4 28.11 -6.30 -45.91
C TYR A 4 28.98 -6.44 -44.67
N ALA A 5 29.04 -5.37 -43.89
CA ALA A 5 29.64 -5.36 -42.57
C ALA A 5 28.67 -6.01 -41.56
N ALA A 6 29.16 -6.96 -40.79
CA ALA A 6 28.48 -7.61 -39.73
C ALA A 6 28.14 -6.61 -38.58
N THR A 7 26.87 -6.42 -38.32
CA THR A 7 26.37 -5.62 -37.20
C THR A 7 26.67 -6.37 -35.91
N GLY A 8 27.53 -5.81 -35.07
CA GLY A 8 27.82 -6.31 -33.72
C GLY A 8 26.59 -6.31 -32.85
N LEU A 9 26.27 -7.46 -32.27
CA LEU A 9 25.30 -7.59 -31.16
C LEU A 9 25.81 -6.74 -30.00
N LEU A 10 25.10 -5.67 -29.71
CA LEU A 10 25.26 -4.94 -28.47
C LEU A 10 24.84 -5.86 -27.33
N ALA A 11 25.78 -6.19 -26.45
CA ALA A 11 25.52 -6.93 -25.21
C ALA A 11 24.48 -6.17 -24.41
N ALA A 12 23.45 -6.90 -23.95
CA ALA A 12 22.44 -6.37 -23.06
C ALA A 12 23.12 -5.78 -21.80
N PRO A 13 22.72 -4.59 -21.33
CA PRO A 13 23.31 -4.00 -20.14
C PRO A 13 23.05 -4.92 -18.96
N GLN A 14 24.12 -5.34 -18.29
CA GLN A 14 24.04 -6.06 -17.02
C GLN A 14 23.25 -5.20 -16.03
N SER A 15 22.09 -5.69 -15.59
CA SER A 15 21.23 -5.03 -14.63
C SER A 15 21.99 -4.87 -13.31
N ARG A 16 22.46 -3.66 -13.03
CA ARG A 16 22.84 -3.28 -11.67
C ARG A 16 21.62 -3.49 -10.78
N PRO A 17 21.75 -4.05 -9.57
CA PRO A 17 20.64 -4.11 -8.63
C PRO A 17 20.13 -2.68 -8.44
N GLY A 18 18.88 -2.44 -8.81
CA GLY A 18 18.23 -1.14 -8.61
C GLY A 18 18.25 -0.76 -7.12
N PRO A 19 18.16 0.52 -6.78
CA PRO A 19 18.11 0.97 -5.39
C PRO A 19 17.02 0.20 -4.65
N ALA A 20 17.32 -0.23 -3.42
CA ALA A 20 16.37 -0.95 -2.58
C ALA A 20 15.07 -0.14 -2.45
N LEU A 21 13.92 -0.79 -2.68
CA LEU A 21 12.61 -0.17 -2.59
C LEU A 21 12.40 0.38 -1.17
N VAL A 22 12.20 1.69 -1.05
CA VAL A 22 12.01 2.36 0.23
C VAL A 22 10.59 2.11 0.72
N ASN A 23 10.44 1.75 2.01
CA ASN A 23 9.16 1.62 2.68
C ASN A 23 9.05 2.70 3.76
N TYR A 24 8.19 3.70 3.56
CA TYR A 24 8.01 4.79 4.51
C TYR A 24 6.98 4.44 5.58
N ARG A 25 7.29 4.84 6.81
CA ARG A 25 6.37 4.81 7.94
C ARG A 25 5.63 6.13 8.07
N MET A 26 4.48 6.10 8.76
CA MET A 26 3.72 7.32 9.03
C MET A 26 4.58 8.39 9.73
N ALA A 27 5.34 8.02 10.76
CA ALA A 27 6.20 8.93 11.52
C ALA A 27 7.31 9.60 10.68
N GLU A 28 7.66 9.06 9.52
CA GLU A 28 8.66 9.64 8.62
C GLU A 28 8.04 10.65 7.65
N ARG A 29 6.71 10.64 7.52
CA ARG A 29 5.97 11.37 6.49
C ARG A 29 4.77 12.17 7.03
N ALA A 30 4.50 12.12 8.32
CA ALA A 30 3.45 12.89 8.98
C ALA A 30 3.94 13.32 10.37
N SER A 31 3.41 14.43 10.88
CA SER A 31 3.71 14.92 12.22
C SER A 31 3.00 14.12 13.31
N HIS A 32 1.99 13.32 12.94
CA HIS A 32 1.18 12.53 13.84
C HIS A 32 1.08 11.08 13.34
N ALA A 33 0.92 10.13 14.26
CA ALA A 33 0.89 8.71 13.95
C ALA A 33 -0.41 8.24 13.24
N ASP A 34 -1.47 9.03 13.34
CA ASP A 34 -2.80 8.70 12.84
C ASP A 34 -3.11 9.33 11.48
N PHE A 35 -2.73 10.60 11.29
CA PHE A 35 -3.04 11.38 10.10
C PHE A 35 -2.02 12.51 9.87
N GLY A 36 -1.88 12.92 8.61
CA GLY A 36 -1.15 14.13 8.22
C GLY A 36 -1.52 14.60 6.83
N ILE A 37 -1.53 15.90 6.63
CA ILE A 37 -1.73 16.54 5.33
C ILE A 37 -0.57 17.48 5.01
N ARG A 38 -0.18 17.53 3.74
CA ARG A 38 0.87 18.41 3.22
C ARG A 38 0.47 18.96 1.86
N ASP A 39 0.93 20.15 1.56
CA ASP A 39 0.86 20.76 0.24
C ASP A 39 2.25 20.75 -0.44
N GLN A 40 2.35 21.32 -1.62
CA GLN A 40 3.60 21.42 -2.39
C GLN A 40 4.73 22.16 -1.65
N ASN A 41 4.42 22.98 -0.63
CA ASN A 41 5.41 23.74 0.12
C ASN A 41 5.98 22.94 1.30
N THR A 42 5.22 22.00 1.81
CA THR A 42 5.52 21.19 2.99
C THR A 42 5.77 19.72 2.65
N ALA A 43 5.52 19.31 1.41
CA ALA A 43 5.75 17.94 0.96
C ALA A 43 7.24 17.59 0.97
N LEU A 44 7.54 16.41 1.52
CA LEU A 44 8.90 15.87 1.49
C LEU A 44 9.19 15.26 0.10
N PRO A 45 10.40 15.44 -0.44
CA PRO A 45 10.75 14.89 -1.74
C PRO A 45 10.62 13.36 -1.78
N ASN A 46 10.05 12.86 -2.89
CA ASN A 46 10.01 11.45 -3.24
C ASN A 46 10.69 11.28 -4.60
N PRO A 47 12.00 11.03 -4.66
CA PRO A 47 12.73 11.02 -5.92
C PRO A 47 12.58 9.72 -6.72
N ALA A 48 12.01 8.65 -6.12
CA ALA A 48 11.99 7.32 -6.70
C ALA A 48 10.72 6.54 -6.31
N PRO A 49 10.43 5.43 -7.00
CA PRO A 49 9.41 4.48 -6.59
C PRO A 49 9.61 4.02 -5.15
N HIS A 50 8.52 4.01 -4.38
CA HIS A 50 8.51 3.66 -2.96
C HIS A 50 7.18 3.04 -2.58
N ARG A 51 7.07 2.57 -1.34
CA ARG A 51 5.84 2.13 -0.70
C ARG A 51 5.76 2.69 0.73
N HIS A 52 4.61 2.60 1.33
CA HIS A 52 4.35 3.08 2.69
C HIS A 52 3.31 2.21 3.40
N GLU A 53 3.26 2.28 4.74
CA GLU A 53 2.37 1.48 5.60
C GLU A 53 1.01 2.14 5.88
N TYR A 54 0.64 3.20 5.17
CA TYR A 54 -0.56 4.00 5.39
C TYR A 54 -1.32 4.22 4.08
N PHE A 55 -2.57 4.64 4.18
CA PHE A 55 -3.34 5.12 3.05
C PHE A 55 -2.83 6.49 2.61
N GLN A 56 -2.68 6.71 1.31
CA GLN A 56 -2.35 8.01 0.78
C GLN A 56 -3.37 8.46 -0.25
N ILE A 57 -3.75 9.74 -0.18
CA ILE A 57 -4.57 10.41 -1.19
C ILE A 57 -3.75 11.58 -1.72
N HIS A 58 -3.62 11.66 -3.05
CA HIS A 58 -3.01 12.81 -3.73
C HIS A 58 -4.09 13.55 -4.51
N VAL A 59 -4.24 14.85 -4.28
CA VAL A 59 -5.22 15.73 -4.96
C VAL A 59 -4.45 16.74 -5.79
N GLN A 60 -4.54 16.64 -7.12
CA GLN A 60 -3.85 17.55 -8.04
C GLN A 60 -4.71 18.77 -8.34
N LEU A 61 -4.21 19.95 -8.03
CA LEU A 61 -4.92 21.24 -8.25
C LEU A 61 -4.42 21.99 -9.48
N HIS A 62 -3.11 21.90 -9.76
CA HIS A 62 -2.48 22.59 -10.90
C HIS A 62 -1.22 21.85 -11.34
N GLY A 63 -0.91 21.96 -12.65
CA GLY A 63 0.20 21.23 -13.25
C GLY A 63 -0.19 19.80 -13.63
N ALA A 64 0.67 19.14 -14.41
CA ALA A 64 0.47 17.78 -14.88
C ALA A 64 1.71 16.93 -14.64
N THR A 65 1.51 15.66 -14.29
CA THR A 65 2.56 14.65 -14.07
C THR A 65 2.01 13.26 -14.40
N GLN A 66 2.71 12.22 -13.95
CA GLN A 66 2.30 10.83 -14.13
C GLN A 66 2.24 10.13 -12.76
N HIS A 67 1.30 9.21 -12.60
CA HIS A 67 1.24 8.28 -11.48
C HIS A 67 1.64 6.89 -11.96
N PHE A 68 2.76 6.39 -11.46
CA PHE A 68 3.24 5.04 -11.70
C PHE A 68 2.77 4.15 -10.54
N LEU A 69 1.92 3.17 -10.81
CA LEU A 69 1.32 2.29 -9.81
C LEU A 69 1.14 0.89 -10.40
N GLY A 70 1.63 -0.16 -9.71
CA GLY A 70 1.41 -1.54 -10.12
C GLY A 70 1.93 -1.90 -11.53
N GLY A 71 2.94 -1.17 -12.03
CA GLY A 71 3.46 -1.32 -13.39
C GLY A 71 2.68 -0.56 -14.46
N VAL A 72 1.63 0.17 -14.09
CA VAL A 72 0.83 1.02 -14.98
C VAL A 72 1.22 2.49 -14.78
N SER A 73 1.24 3.26 -15.85
CA SER A 73 1.39 4.72 -15.80
C SER A 73 0.06 5.38 -16.13
N ARG A 74 -0.36 6.34 -15.28
CA ARG A 74 -1.61 7.08 -15.45
C ARG A 74 -1.36 8.58 -15.43
N PRO A 75 -2.06 9.36 -16.27
CA PRO A 75 -1.92 10.82 -16.27
C PRO A 75 -2.46 11.41 -14.96
N VAL A 76 -1.75 12.42 -14.45
CA VAL A 76 -2.20 13.24 -13.33
C VAL A 76 -2.27 14.68 -13.81
N GLN A 77 -3.47 15.22 -13.86
CA GLN A 77 -3.80 16.58 -14.33
C GLN A 77 -4.68 17.30 -13.30
N PRO A 78 -4.94 18.59 -13.41
CA PRO A 78 -5.85 19.28 -12.50
C PRO A 78 -7.19 18.54 -12.39
N GLY A 79 -7.65 18.29 -11.17
CA GLY A 79 -8.85 17.49 -10.87
C GLY A 79 -8.56 16.02 -10.60
N THR A 80 -7.38 15.50 -10.91
CA THR A 80 -7.03 14.09 -10.60
C THR A 80 -6.89 13.90 -9.10
N ILE A 81 -7.55 12.85 -8.59
CA ILE A 81 -7.31 12.31 -7.24
C ILE A 81 -6.71 10.91 -7.39
N CYS A 82 -5.55 10.68 -6.77
CA CYS A 82 -4.93 9.36 -6.73
C CYS A 82 -5.08 8.76 -5.33
N PHE A 83 -5.43 7.48 -5.28
CA PHE A 83 -5.61 6.70 -4.06
C PHE A 83 -4.59 5.58 -3.99
N ILE A 84 -3.82 5.50 -2.94
CA ILE A 84 -2.76 4.52 -2.79
C ILE A 84 -2.97 3.71 -1.52
N LEU A 85 -3.15 2.39 -1.69
CA LEU A 85 -3.22 1.42 -0.59
C LEU A 85 -1.87 1.31 0.13
N PRO A 86 -1.88 0.95 1.42
CA PRO A 86 -0.68 0.52 2.12
C PRO A 86 0.10 -0.54 1.34
N TYR A 87 1.42 -0.46 1.38
CA TYR A 87 2.40 -1.36 0.74
C TYR A 87 2.36 -1.44 -0.79
N LYS A 88 1.55 -0.62 -1.47
CA LYS A 88 1.59 -0.50 -2.93
C LYS A 88 2.79 0.33 -3.37
N THR A 89 3.60 -0.27 -4.24
CA THR A 89 4.71 0.45 -4.89
C THR A 89 4.15 1.45 -5.88
N HIS A 90 4.49 2.72 -5.69
CA HIS A 90 4.03 3.80 -6.54
C HIS A 90 5.06 4.93 -6.63
N PHE A 91 4.83 5.84 -7.57
CA PHE A 91 5.63 7.05 -7.75
C PHE A 91 4.82 8.12 -8.48
N ILE A 92 4.78 9.32 -7.92
CA ILE A 92 4.24 10.54 -8.55
C ILE A 92 5.36 11.58 -8.57
N PRO A 93 6.02 11.82 -9.72
CA PRO A 93 7.05 12.84 -9.83
C PRO A 93 6.50 14.23 -9.48
N THR A 94 7.24 14.97 -8.67
CA THR A 94 6.94 16.39 -8.41
C THR A 94 7.46 17.24 -9.57
N VAL A 95 6.56 18.04 -10.14
CA VAL A 95 6.90 18.97 -11.24
C VAL A 95 6.90 20.40 -10.67
N PRO A 96 7.92 21.23 -10.97
CA PRO A 96 7.95 22.62 -10.55
C PRO A 96 6.68 23.39 -10.94
N GLY A 97 6.14 24.20 -10.03
CA GLY A 97 4.91 24.96 -10.25
C GLY A 97 3.61 24.17 -10.05
N SER A 98 3.67 22.85 -9.80
CA SER A 98 2.49 22.06 -9.44
C SER A 98 1.93 22.49 -8.09
N ARG A 99 0.58 22.45 -7.97
CA ARG A 99 -0.15 22.61 -6.69
C ARG A 99 -0.95 21.36 -6.41
N TYR A 100 -0.77 20.81 -5.23
CA TYR A 100 -1.41 19.56 -4.83
C TYR A 100 -1.49 19.45 -3.31
N TYR A 101 -2.30 18.50 -2.84
CA TYR A 101 -2.31 18.02 -1.46
C TYR A 101 -1.94 16.54 -1.41
N ILE A 102 -1.23 16.16 -0.35
CA ILE A 102 -0.96 14.76 0.01
C ILE A 102 -1.52 14.53 1.41
N LEU A 103 -2.45 13.58 1.51
CA LEU A 103 -3.09 13.19 2.75
C LEU A 103 -2.68 11.76 3.07
N ASN A 104 -2.16 11.53 4.27
CA ASN A 104 -1.75 10.23 4.77
C ASN A 104 -2.64 9.86 5.97
N ALA A 105 -3.18 8.66 6.00
CA ALA A 105 -4.02 8.19 7.09
C ALA A 105 -3.68 6.74 7.47
N SER A 106 -3.57 6.46 8.76
CA SER A 106 -3.45 5.08 9.24
C SER A 106 -4.76 4.31 9.00
N GLN A 107 -4.67 2.98 8.93
CA GLN A 107 -5.88 2.15 8.78
C GLN A 107 -6.86 2.37 9.93
N GLN A 108 -6.38 2.37 11.16
CA GLN A 108 -7.22 2.56 12.33
C GLN A 108 -7.92 3.93 12.34
N TYR A 109 -7.28 4.95 11.77
CA TYR A 109 -7.87 6.28 11.66
C TYR A 109 -8.95 6.36 10.57
N LEU A 110 -8.65 5.86 9.38
CA LEU A 110 -9.58 5.92 8.24
C LEU A 110 -10.74 4.94 8.41
N LEU A 111 -10.44 3.72 8.83
CA LEU A 111 -11.36 2.57 8.87
C LEU A 111 -11.31 1.87 10.25
N PRO A 112 -11.69 2.54 11.35
CA PRO A 112 -11.51 2.03 12.72
C PRO A 112 -12.29 0.76 13.04
N SER A 113 -13.36 0.46 12.30
CA SER A 113 -14.17 -0.77 12.47
C SER A 113 -13.70 -1.91 11.56
N LEU A 114 -12.68 -1.69 10.73
CA LEU A 114 -12.17 -2.69 9.80
C LEU A 114 -10.97 -3.40 10.41
N ASP A 115 -11.23 -4.54 11.04
CA ASP A 115 -10.19 -5.46 11.52
C ASP A 115 -9.78 -6.42 10.41
N VAL A 116 -8.78 -6.01 9.63
CA VAL A 116 -8.21 -6.73 8.49
C VAL A 116 -6.74 -6.35 8.38
N ASP A 117 -5.86 -7.32 8.07
CA ASP A 117 -4.46 -7.04 7.76
C ASP A 117 -4.34 -6.05 6.59
N MET A 118 -3.44 -5.08 6.69
CA MET A 118 -3.22 -4.08 5.64
C MET A 118 -2.85 -4.69 4.28
N LEU A 119 -2.28 -5.89 4.27
CA LEU A 119 -1.97 -6.63 3.05
C LEU A 119 -3.20 -7.30 2.42
N ASP A 120 -4.30 -7.44 3.17
CA ASP A 120 -5.56 -8.03 2.70
C ASP A 120 -6.61 -7.00 2.28
N LEU A 121 -6.29 -5.70 2.37
CA LEU A 121 -7.22 -4.62 2.05
C LEU A 121 -7.76 -4.67 0.61
N GLU A 122 -6.99 -5.21 -0.32
CA GLU A 122 -7.45 -5.42 -1.70
C GLU A 122 -8.59 -6.44 -1.80
N ASP A 123 -8.67 -7.38 -0.88
CA ASP A 123 -9.66 -8.46 -0.91
C ASP A 123 -10.95 -8.13 -0.12
N VAL A 124 -10.97 -6.99 0.58
CA VAL A 124 -12.17 -6.53 1.29
C VAL A 124 -13.29 -6.22 0.29
N ALA A 125 -14.45 -6.80 0.52
CA ALA A 125 -15.64 -6.51 -0.28
C ALA A 125 -16.04 -5.04 -0.11
N ILE A 126 -16.37 -4.36 -1.21
CA ILE A 126 -16.73 -2.93 -1.17
C ILE A 126 -18.02 -2.67 -0.38
N GLU A 127 -18.90 -3.66 -0.28
CA GLU A 127 -20.11 -3.58 0.55
C GLU A 127 -19.78 -3.50 2.05
N ARG A 128 -18.65 -4.05 2.46
CA ARG A 128 -18.16 -4.00 3.84
C ARG A 128 -17.45 -2.69 4.18
N ALA A 129 -16.72 -2.15 3.21
CA ALA A 129 -15.96 -0.91 3.35
C ALA A 129 -15.92 -0.16 2.01
N PRO A 130 -17.01 0.56 1.64
CA PRO A 130 -17.10 1.27 0.37
C PRO A 130 -16.01 2.34 0.21
N GLU A 131 -15.46 2.85 1.30
CA GLU A 131 -14.36 3.81 1.33
C GLU A 131 -13.09 3.27 0.66
N LEU A 132 -12.92 1.93 0.63
CA LEU A 132 -11.76 1.28 0.01
C LEU A 132 -11.82 1.25 -1.52
N ALA A 133 -13.00 1.36 -2.12
CA ALA A 133 -13.15 1.14 -3.56
C ALA A 133 -12.23 2.05 -4.41
N PRO A 134 -12.09 3.35 -4.18
CA PRO A 134 -11.15 4.17 -4.95
C PRO A 134 -9.71 3.68 -4.84
N PHE A 135 -9.29 3.25 -3.66
CA PHE A 135 -7.95 2.69 -3.43
C PHE A 135 -7.75 1.35 -4.14
N GLN A 136 -8.76 0.48 -4.12
CA GLN A 136 -8.70 -0.85 -4.72
C GLN A 136 -8.73 -0.81 -6.26
N PHE A 137 -9.34 0.22 -6.85
CA PHE A 137 -9.53 0.32 -8.29
C PHE A 137 -8.63 1.35 -8.97
N GLN A 138 -7.71 1.99 -8.25
CA GLN A 138 -6.80 3.00 -8.80
C GLN A 138 -5.94 2.47 -9.96
N GLU A 139 -5.55 1.21 -9.95
CA GLU A 139 -4.81 0.59 -11.06
C GLU A 139 -5.67 0.41 -12.33
N HIS A 140 -6.99 0.49 -12.21
CA HIS A 140 -7.93 0.18 -13.29
C HIS A 140 -8.59 1.43 -13.88
N MET A 141 -8.63 2.55 -13.15
CA MET A 141 -9.26 3.77 -13.60
C MET A 141 -8.64 5.03 -13.02
N ASP A 142 -8.84 6.14 -13.70
CA ASP A 142 -8.47 7.47 -13.25
C ASP A 142 -9.68 8.13 -12.57
N PHE A 143 -9.43 8.77 -11.44
CA PHE A 143 -10.43 9.57 -10.74
C PHE A 143 -10.17 11.06 -11.04
N VAL A 144 -10.96 11.62 -11.96
CA VAL A 144 -10.83 13.02 -12.34
C VAL A 144 -12.13 13.73 -11.99
N LEU A 145 -12.04 14.73 -11.13
CA LEU A 145 -13.15 15.58 -10.74
C LEU A 145 -13.36 16.70 -11.77
N ASP A 146 -14.60 17.03 -12.05
CA ASP A 146 -14.94 18.26 -12.77
C ASP A 146 -14.61 19.50 -11.92
N GLU A 147 -14.74 20.67 -12.51
CA GLU A 147 -14.36 21.94 -11.88
C GLU A 147 -15.13 22.21 -10.57
N ALA A 148 -16.42 21.90 -10.55
CA ALA A 148 -17.27 22.10 -9.37
C ALA A 148 -16.85 21.18 -8.21
N HIS A 149 -16.67 19.88 -8.48
CA HIS A 149 -16.22 18.92 -7.48
C HIS A 149 -14.78 19.17 -7.05
N LEU A 150 -13.90 19.64 -7.95
CA LEU A 150 -12.54 20.02 -7.60
C LEU A 150 -12.51 21.24 -6.65
N ALA A 151 -13.40 22.22 -6.84
CA ALA A 151 -13.52 23.36 -5.92
C ALA A 151 -13.93 22.89 -4.51
N VAL A 152 -14.87 21.94 -4.42
CA VAL A 152 -15.26 21.33 -3.14
C VAL A 152 -14.09 20.55 -2.52
N ALA A 153 -13.41 19.70 -3.29
CA ALA A 153 -12.27 18.91 -2.84
C ALA A 153 -11.14 19.81 -2.29
N ARG A 154 -10.86 20.92 -2.96
CA ARG A 154 -9.91 21.93 -2.48
C ARG A 154 -10.33 22.51 -1.14
N GLY A 155 -11.59 22.93 -0.99
CA GLY A 155 -12.11 23.45 0.27
C GLY A 155 -12.02 22.45 1.41
N LEU A 156 -12.29 21.16 1.14
CA LEU A 156 -12.10 20.07 2.11
C LEU A 156 -10.64 19.94 2.54
N CYS A 157 -9.70 19.96 1.60
CA CYS A 157 -8.26 19.89 1.91
C CYS A 157 -7.78 21.08 2.75
N GLU A 158 -8.28 22.29 2.43
CA GLU A 158 -7.98 23.51 3.20
C GLU A 158 -8.53 23.41 4.64
N ALA A 159 -9.77 22.91 4.80
CA ALA A 159 -10.38 22.67 6.10
C ALA A 159 -9.62 21.59 6.90
N ILE A 160 -9.24 20.49 6.26
CA ILE A 160 -8.41 19.45 6.87
C ILE A 160 -7.08 20.04 7.35
N MET A 161 -6.42 20.84 6.52
CA MET A 161 -5.13 21.45 6.87
C MET A 161 -5.27 22.42 8.05
N ALA A 162 -6.36 23.16 8.14
CA ALA A 162 -6.65 24.04 9.26
C ALA A 162 -6.86 23.24 10.56
N GLU A 163 -7.61 22.17 10.52
CA GLU A 163 -7.84 21.27 11.67
C GLU A 163 -6.56 20.51 12.07
N ASP A 164 -5.75 20.08 11.10
CA ASP A 164 -4.48 19.37 11.37
C ASP A 164 -3.46 20.27 12.11
N ARG A 165 -3.48 21.57 11.84
CA ARG A 165 -2.67 22.57 12.58
C ARG A 165 -3.21 22.84 13.98
N ARG A 166 -4.52 22.80 14.19
CA ARG A 166 -5.17 23.08 15.50
C ARG A 166 -5.07 21.89 16.46
N ARG A 167 -5.26 20.69 15.97
CA ARG A 167 -5.19 19.41 16.70
C ARG A 167 -5.89 19.40 18.06
N THR A 168 -7.08 19.98 18.13
CA THR A 168 -7.96 19.84 19.29
C THR A 168 -8.60 18.42 19.32
N VAL A 169 -9.22 18.05 20.44
CA VAL A 169 -9.93 16.77 20.56
C VAL A 169 -10.97 16.59 19.44
N GLY A 170 -11.69 17.66 19.07
CA GLY A 170 -12.66 17.62 17.97
C GLY A 170 -12.04 17.54 16.57
N SER A 171 -10.79 17.99 16.40
CA SER A 171 -10.12 18.02 15.09
C SER A 171 -10.01 16.64 14.46
N THR A 172 -9.76 15.59 15.26
CA THR A 172 -9.68 14.21 14.78
C THR A 172 -11.00 13.77 14.11
N ILE A 173 -12.13 14.11 14.72
CA ILE A 173 -13.48 13.79 14.19
C ILE A 173 -13.73 14.60 12.90
N MET A 174 -13.42 15.90 12.90
CA MET A 174 -13.61 16.78 11.77
C MET A 174 -12.79 16.36 10.55
N ILE A 175 -11.49 16.11 10.74
CA ILE A 175 -10.60 15.65 9.68
C ILE A 175 -11.12 14.35 9.05
N ARG A 176 -11.51 13.37 9.88
CA ARG A 176 -12.06 12.11 9.38
C ARG A 176 -13.36 12.33 8.59
N GLY A 177 -14.24 13.20 9.06
CA GLY A 177 -15.47 13.59 8.34
C GLY A 177 -15.15 14.18 6.97
N TYR A 178 -14.19 15.09 6.87
CA TYR A 178 -13.74 15.69 5.61
C TYR A 178 -13.07 14.67 4.66
N LEU A 179 -12.27 13.73 5.20
CA LEU A 179 -11.70 12.64 4.41
C LEU A 179 -12.78 11.75 3.77
N LEU A 180 -13.81 11.38 4.55
CA LEU A 180 -14.92 10.59 4.04
C LEU A 180 -15.73 11.36 2.98
N GLN A 181 -15.91 12.67 3.15
CA GLN A 181 -16.53 13.52 2.13
C GLN A 181 -15.69 13.57 0.84
N LEU A 182 -14.36 13.68 0.95
CA LEU A 182 -13.47 13.65 -0.21
C LEU A 182 -13.57 12.32 -0.98
N ILE A 183 -13.64 11.19 -0.29
CA ILE A 183 -13.87 9.87 -0.88
C ILE A 183 -15.27 9.80 -1.51
N ALA A 184 -16.29 10.35 -0.85
CA ALA A 184 -17.67 10.36 -1.34
C ALA A 184 -17.82 11.17 -2.64
N LEU A 185 -17.10 12.28 -2.81
CA LEU A 185 -17.09 13.04 -4.07
C LEU A 185 -16.65 12.17 -5.26
N VAL A 186 -15.64 11.31 -5.04
CA VAL A 186 -15.19 10.38 -6.09
C VAL A 186 -16.26 9.36 -6.41
N TRP A 187 -16.96 8.84 -5.39
CA TRP A 187 -18.10 7.95 -5.59
C TRP A 187 -19.23 8.64 -6.39
N GLN A 188 -19.60 9.86 -6.05
CA GLN A 188 -20.67 10.59 -6.76
C GLN A 188 -20.38 10.74 -8.25
N GLN A 189 -19.12 10.99 -8.61
CA GLN A 189 -18.75 11.22 -10.01
C GLN A 189 -18.45 9.93 -10.78
N HIS A 190 -18.05 8.85 -10.09
CA HIS A 190 -17.57 7.62 -10.72
C HIS A 190 -18.40 6.37 -10.33
N ASP A 191 -19.59 6.54 -9.76
CA ASP A 191 -20.44 5.47 -9.21
C ASP A 191 -20.62 4.30 -10.19
N ARG A 192 -21.05 4.58 -11.42
CA ARG A 192 -21.29 3.53 -12.44
C ARG A 192 -20.03 2.74 -12.78
N ALA A 193 -18.87 3.42 -12.90
CA ALA A 193 -17.61 2.77 -13.23
C ALA A 193 -17.10 1.91 -12.07
N LEU A 194 -17.17 2.45 -10.84
CA LEU A 194 -16.80 1.71 -9.63
C LEU A 194 -17.71 0.49 -9.42
N ALA A 195 -19.02 0.63 -9.60
CA ALA A 195 -19.97 -0.47 -9.51
C ALA A 195 -19.71 -1.56 -10.58
N ALA A 196 -19.39 -1.16 -11.82
CA ALA A 196 -19.03 -2.09 -12.88
C ALA A 196 -17.75 -2.87 -12.57
N LEU A 197 -16.68 -2.19 -12.10
CA LEU A 197 -15.43 -2.83 -11.68
C LEU A 197 -15.66 -3.79 -10.52
N ALA A 198 -16.47 -3.41 -9.53
CA ALA A 198 -16.85 -4.27 -8.42
C ALA A 198 -17.58 -5.52 -8.87
N SER A 199 -18.50 -5.38 -9.84
CA SER A 199 -19.22 -6.53 -10.43
C SER A 199 -18.28 -7.44 -11.21
N GLN A 200 -17.37 -6.87 -12.03
CA GLN A 200 -16.34 -7.64 -12.75
C GLN A 200 -15.40 -8.38 -11.79
N ARG A 201 -15.03 -7.72 -10.69
CA ARG A 201 -14.22 -8.33 -9.63
C ARG A 201 -14.93 -9.53 -9.00
N ARG A 202 -16.25 -9.48 -8.83
CA ARG A 202 -17.07 -10.62 -8.38
C ARG A 202 -17.10 -11.75 -9.40
N SER A 203 -17.19 -11.46 -10.69
CA SER A 203 -17.24 -12.46 -11.75
C SER A 203 -15.86 -13.03 -12.14
N GLY A 204 -14.79 -12.25 -12.05
CA GLY A 204 -13.39 -12.70 -12.24
C GLY A 204 -12.80 -13.44 -11.03
N ALA A 205 -13.63 -13.83 -10.13
CA ALA A 205 -13.38 -14.21 -8.74
C ALA A 205 -12.73 -15.57 -8.48
N SER A 206 -12.33 -16.37 -9.49
CA SER A 206 -11.72 -17.68 -9.21
C SER A 206 -10.32 -17.55 -8.64
N GLY A 207 -9.43 -16.79 -9.28
CA GLY A 207 -8.05 -16.62 -8.80
C GLY A 207 -7.96 -15.81 -7.51
N ARG A 208 -8.74 -14.73 -7.41
CA ARG A 208 -8.77 -13.87 -6.22
C ARG A 208 -9.41 -14.53 -5.00
N ARG A 209 -10.51 -15.29 -5.18
CA ARG A 209 -11.06 -16.10 -4.08
C ARG A 209 -10.08 -17.13 -3.57
N VAL A 210 -9.27 -17.70 -4.45
CA VAL A 210 -8.20 -18.62 -4.04
C VAL A 210 -7.13 -17.88 -3.26
N MET A 211 -6.71 -16.70 -3.72
CA MET A 211 -5.74 -15.88 -2.98
C MET A 211 -6.27 -15.44 -1.61
N SER A 212 -7.51 -14.99 -1.52
CA SER A 212 -8.15 -14.66 -0.24
C SER A 212 -8.20 -15.86 0.71
N ARG A 213 -8.54 -17.06 0.22
CA ARG A 213 -8.50 -18.29 1.02
C ARG A 213 -7.07 -18.65 1.43
N LEU A 214 -6.11 -18.49 0.53
CA LEU A 214 -4.70 -18.71 0.83
C LEU A 214 -4.24 -17.78 1.95
N LEU A 215 -4.56 -16.49 1.86
CA LEU A 215 -4.16 -15.50 2.86
C LEU A 215 -4.81 -15.77 4.23
N ALA A 216 -6.10 -16.18 4.24
CA ALA A 216 -6.76 -16.62 5.45
C ALA A 216 -6.07 -17.85 6.06
N TYR A 217 -5.77 -18.87 5.25
CA TYR A 217 -5.05 -20.06 5.69
C TYR A 217 -3.66 -19.71 6.25
N LEU A 218 -2.90 -18.84 5.57
CA LEU A 218 -1.59 -18.40 6.04
C LEU A 218 -1.68 -17.68 7.39
N ARG A 219 -2.71 -16.86 7.61
CA ARG A 219 -2.93 -16.14 8.88
C ARG A 219 -3.23 -17.11 10.03
N GLU A 220 -4.08 -18.08 9.79
CA GLU A 220 -4.48 -19.08 10.80
C GLU A 220 -3.35 -20.03 11.17
N ASN A 221 -2.37 -20.22 10.27
CA ASN A 221 -1.28 -21.20 10.45
C ASN A 221 0.11 -20.55 10.45
N ILE A 222 0.21 -19.23 10.63
CA ILE A 222 1.42 -18.43 10.38
C ILE A 222 2.60 -18.83 11.29
N ASP A 223 2.31 -19.27 12.49
CA ASP A 223 3.27 -19.74 13.51
C ASP A 223 3.72 -21.18 13.31
N GLY A 224 2.99 -21.94 12.45
CA GLY A 224 3.29 -23.34 12.13
C GLY A 224 4.29 -23.54 10.99
N ASP A 225 4.54 -24.79 10.66
CA ASP A 225 5.39 -25.16 9.52
C ASP A 225 4.54 -25.23 8.25
N VAL A 226 4.39 -24.08 7.56
CA VAL A 226 3.55 -23.94 6.38
C VAL A 226 4.34 -24.22 5.12
N SER A 227 4.06 -25.33 4.45
CA SER A 227 4.60 -25.67 3.15
C SER A 227 3.69 -25.23 1.99
N LEU A 228 4.27 -25.06 0.80
CA LEU A 228 3.49 -24.82 -0.43
C LEU A 228 2.47 -25.93 -0.69
N THR A 229 2.82 -27.18 -0.36
CA THR A 229 1.96 -28.35 -0.57
C THR A 229 0.71 -28.30 0.32
N GLU A 230 0.88 -28.01 1.60
CA GLU A 230 -0.23 -27.88 2.55
C GLU A 230 -1.12 -26.68 2.22
N ALA A 231 -0.49 -25.54 1.89
CA ALA A 231 -1.22 -24.35 1.47
C ALA A 231 -2.04 -24.61 0.18
N ALA A 232 -1.47 -25.35 -0.77
CA ALA A 232 -2.19 -25.73 -2.00
C ALA A 232 -3.36 -26.66 -1.71
N ALA A 233 -3.18 -27.64 -0.84
CA ALA A 233 -4.26 -28.55 -0.41
C ALA A 233 -5.40 -27.78 0.27
N ALA A 234 -5.07 -26.83 1.16
CA ALA A 234 -6.07 -25.98 1.85
C ALA A 234 -6.95 -25.15 0.91
N VAL A 235 -6.41 -24.76 -0.24
CA VAL A 235 -7.17 -24.01 -1.26
C VAL A 235 -7.63 -24.87 -2.44
N HIS A 236 -7.51 -26.20 -2.33
CA HIS A 236 -7.92 -27.19 -3.36
C HIS A 236 -7.21 -27.03 -4.71
N LEU A 237 -5.91 -26.73 -4.69
CA LEU A 237 -5.09 -26.57 -5.88
C LEU A 237 -3.86 -27.52 -5.85
N SER A 238 -3.25 -27.71 -7.02
CA SER A 238 -1.91 -28.32 -7.05
C SER A 238 -0.84 -27.30 -6.62
N PRO A 239 0.27 -27.76 -5.99
CA PRO A 239 1.36 -26.86 -5.59
C PRO A 239 1.92 -26.03 -6.74
N THR A 240 2.05 -26.65 -7.93
CA THR A 240 2.55 -25.97 -9.14
C THR A 240 1.61 -24.86 -9.59
N TYR A 241 0.31 -25.10 -9.53
CA TYR A 241 -0.69 -24.08 -9.92
C TYR A 241 -0.73 -22.94 -8.90
N LEU A 242 -0.72 -23.27 -7.59
CA LEU A 242 -0.67 -22.25 -6.54
C LEU A 242 0.60 -21.38 -6.65
N ALA A 243 1.77 -21.97 -6.89
CA ALA A 243 3.01 -21.20 -7.06
C ALA A 243 2.91 -20.22 -8.24
N ARG A 244 2.33 -20.63 -9.37
CA ARG A 244 2.07 -19.76 -10.54
C ARG A 244 1.05 -18.67 -10.23
N LEU A 245 -0.03 -19.02 -9.52
CA LEU A 245 -1.07 -18.08 -9.11
C LEU A 245 -0.48 -16.99 -8.21
N VAL A 246 0.22 -17.37 -7.14
CA VAL A 246 0.88 -16.42 -6.22
C VAL A 246 1.83 -15.51 -7.01
N ARG A 247 2.68 -16.08 -7.88
CA ARG A 247 3.61 -15.28 -8.68
C ARG A 247 2.91 -14.30 -9.60
N ARG A 248 1.79 -14.70 -10.22
CA ARG A 248 1.00 -13.86 -11.11
C ARG A 248 0.30 -12.73 -10.35
N GLU A 249 -0.33 -13.04 -9.21
CA GLU A 249 -1.14 -12.06 -8.47
C GLU A 249 -0.30 -11.10 -7.60
N THR A 250 0.88 -11.55 -7.11
CA THR A 250 1.70 -10.77 -6.16
C THR A 250 3.08 -10.37 -6.70
N GLY A 251 3.51 -10.94 -7.80
CA GLY A 251 4.88 -10.80 -8.30
C GLY A 251 5.94 -11.55 -7.48
N GLN A 252 5.56 -12.21 -6.38
CA GLN A 252 6.43 -12.87 -5.41
C GLN A 252 6.32 -14.39 -5.50
N THR A 253 7.31 -15.08 -4.95
CA THR A 253 7.20 -16.52 -4.66
C THR A 253 6.35 -16.76 -3.40
N PHE A 254 5.80 -17.96 -3.24
CA PHE A 254 5.06 -18.34 -2.03
C PHE A 254 5.86 -18.13 -0.73
N ILE A 255 7.15 -18.47 -0.74
CA ILE A 255 8.04 -18.28 0.42
C ILE A 255 8.27 -16.80 0.73
N GLU A 256 8.35 -15.95 -0.28
CA GLU A 256 8.48 -14.51 -0.08
C GLU A 256 7.20 -13.93 0.52
N LEU A 257 6.03 -14.32 0.00
CA LEU A 257 4.74 -13.94 0.54
C LEU A 257 4.58 -14.38 2.01
N LEU A 258 4.86 -15.66 2.32
CA LEU A 258 4.81 -16.19 3.69
C LEU A 258 5.74 -15.41 4.64
N ASN A 259 6.98 -15.18 4.21
CA ASN A 259 7.93 -14.42 5.04
C ASN A 259 7.48 -12.97 5.26
N GLU A 260 6.89 -12.31 4.27
CA GLU A 260 6.36 -10.95 4.42
C GLU A 260 5.25 -10.92 5.48
N ARG A 261 4.32 -11.90 5.47
CA ARG A 261 3.25 -12.03 6.48
C ARG A 261 3.81 -12.30 7.88
N ARG A 262 4.79 -13.18 7.99
CA ARG A 262 5.45 -13.48 9.27
C ARG A 262 6.18 -12.25 9.83
N ILE A 263 6.83 -11.46 9.00
CA ILE A 263 7.49 -10.22 9.45
C ILE A 263 6.45 -9.16 9.85
N ALA A 264 5.32 -9.07 9.17
CA ALA A 264 4.22 -8.19 9.58
C ALA A 264 3.73 -8.54 10.99
N LEU A 265 3.43 -9.82 11.27
CA LEU A 265 3.08 -10.29 12.62
C LEU A 265 4.20 -10.00 13.65
N ALA A 266 5.46 -10.22 13.27
CA ALA A 266 6.58 -9.92 14.17
C ALA A 266 6.63 -8.42 14.54
N LYS A 267 6.30 -7.53 13.62
CA LYS A 267 6.22 -6.06 13.90
C LYS A 267 5.11 -5.75 14.90
N GLU A 268 3.94 -6.33 14.75
CA GLU A 268 2.84 -6.18 15.71
C GLU A 268 3.25 -6.64 17.10
N LEU A 269 3.86 -7.83 17.19
CA LEU A 269 4.37 -8.34 18.46
C LEU A 269 5.47 -7.44 19.06
N LEU A 270 6.37 -6.90 18.24
CA LEU A 270 7.38 -5.94 18.70
C LEU A 270 6.76 -4.65 19.26
N MET A 271 5.66 -4.21 18.68
CA MET A 271 4.96 -2.99 19.07
C MET A 271 4.14 -3.17 20.34
N HIS A 272 3.41 -4.29 20.45
CA HIS A 272 2.36 -4.45 21.45
C HIS A 272 2.72 -5.40 22.61
N THR A 273 3.90 -6.06 22.58
CA THR A 273 4.27 -7.04 23.63
C THR A 273 5.72 -6.86 24.11
N ASP A 274 5.99 -7.27 25.35
CA ASP A 274 7.35 -7.29 25.93
C ASP A 274 8.09 -8.62 25.69
N LEU A 275 7.59 -9.44 24.77
CA LEU A 275 8.21 -10.70 24.40
C LEU A 275 9.66 -10.51 23.93
N SER A 276 10.55 -11.45 24.24
CA SER A 276 11.91 -11.44 23.71
C SER A 276 11.91 -11.55 22.19
N ILE A 277 12.98 -11.08 21.55
CA ILE A 277 13.14 -11.21 20.08
C ILE A 277 13.08 -12.69 19.64
N LYS A 278 13.58 -13.59 20.49
CA LYS A 278 13.51 -15.04 20.25
C LYS A 278 12.05 -15.53 20.26
N GLU A 279 11.27 -15.15 21.25
CA GLU A 279 9.84 -15.53 21.34
C GLU A 279 9.03 -14.94 20.18
N ILE A 280 9.32 -13.70 19.80
CA ILE A 280 8.66 -13.08 18.64
C ILE A 280 8.98 -13.84 17.35
N ALA A 281 10.24 -14.21 17.13
CA ALA A 281 10.62 -15.02 15.98
C ALA A 281 9.80 -16.31 15.94
N PHE A 282 9.74 -17.04 17.05
CA PHE A 282 8.98 -18.28 17.17
C PHE A 282 7.48 -18.08 16.92
N ARG A 283 6.85 -17.12 17.60
CA ARG A 283 5.42 -16.83 17.45
C ARG A 283 5.03 -16.29 16.08
N SER A 284 5.99 -15.75 15.35
CA SER A 284 5.79 -15.35 13.95
C SER A 284 6.20 -16.44 12.94
N GLY A 285 6.41 -17.68 13.40
CA GLY A 285 6.61 -18.86 12.57
C GLY A 285 8.03 -19.06 12.06
N PHE A 286 9.05 -18.40 12.64
CA PHE A 286 10.44 -18.65 12.31
C PHE A 286 11.08 -19.64 13.30
N SER A 287 11.52 -20.76 12.80
CA SER A 287 12.27 -21.76 13.60
C SER A 287 13.74 -21.38 13.81
N ASP A 288 14.31 -20.51 12.96
CA ASP A 288 15.71 -20.08 13.00
C ASP A 288 15.79 -18.56 13.25
N LEU A 289 16.39 -18.18 14.37
CA LEU A 289 16.54 -16.77 14.79
C LEU A 289 17.48 -15.98 13.85
N VAL A 290 18.50 -16.62 13.29
CA VAL A 290 19.45 -15.99 12.37
C VAL A 290 18.76 -15.70 11.04
N TYR A 291 17.98 -16.67 10.54
CA TYR A 291 17.17 -16.50 9.34
C TYR A 291 16.11 -15.40 9.54
N PHE A 292 15.40 -15.41 10.67
CA PHE A 292 14.47 -14.34 11.05
C PHE A 292 15.13 -12.96 11.00
N GLY A 293 16.27 -12.79 11.68
CA GLY A 293 16.98 -11.51 11.72
C GLY A 293 17.39 -11.00 10.33
N ARG A 294 17.87 -11.92 9.47
CA ARG A 294 18.22 -11.59 8.07
C ARG A 294 16.98 -11.19 7.25
N ARG A 295 15.88 -11.94 7.37
CA ARG A 295 14.63 -11.63 6.66
C ARG A 295 14.00 -10.33 7.16
N PHE A 296 13.95 -10.13 8.47
CA PHE A 296 13.45 -8.90 9.06
C PHE A 296 14.24 -7.68 8.57
N ARG A 297 15.58 -7.75 8.59
CA ARG A 297 16.42 -6.65 8.09
C ARG A 297 16.24 -6.42 6.58
N LYS A 298 16.06 -7.48 5.79
CA LYS A 298 15.83 -7.37 4.35
C LYS A 298 14.51 -6.64 4.04
N ILE A 299 13.46 -6.90 4.81
CA ILE A 299 12.11 -6.33 4.59
C ILE A 299 11.99 -4.94 5.24
N GLU A 300 12.50 -4.77 6.47
CA GLU A 300 12.30 -3.56 7.28
C GLU A 300 13.48 -2.59 7.27
N GLY A 301 14.60 -2.96 6.66
CA GLY A 301 15.81 -2.13 6.61
C GLY A 301 16.59 -2.02 7.93
N CYS A 302 16.10 -2.59 9.04
CA CYS A 302 16.73 -2.54 10.35
C CYS A 302 16.59 -3.88 11.09
N SER A 303 17.35 -4.07 12.19
CA SER A 303 17.21 -5.28 13.02
C SER A 303 15.91 -5.24 13.84
N PRO A 304 15.37 -6.41 14.28
CA PRO A 304 14.20 -6.47 15.16
C PRO A 304 14.36 -5.63 16.44
N THR A 305 15.54 -5.64 17.04
CA THR A 305 15.86 -4.84 18.24
C THR A 305 15.79 -3.34 17.94
N GLN A 306 16.36 -2.91 16.81
CA GLN A 306 16.29 -1.51 16.38
C GLN A 306 14.85 -1.12 16.04
N ALA A 307 14.07 -2.01 15.44
CA ALA A 307 12.66 -1.78 15.16
C ALA A 307 11.87 -1.57 16.46
N ARG A 308 12.08 -2.40 17.49
CA ARG A 308 11.44 -2.23 18.81
C ARG A 308 11.76 -0.86 19.42
N ALA A 309 13.03 -0.47 19.44
CA ALA A 309 13.43 0.81 19.99
C ALA A 309 12.80 2.02 19.26
N ARG A 310 12.55 1.89 17.96
CA ARG A 310 11.87 2.92 17.16
C ARG A 310 10.36 2.93 17.34
N LEU A 311 9.73 1.75 17.47
CA LEU A 311 8.28 1.59 17.62
C LEU A 311 7.80 1.94 19.05
N ARG A 312 8.69 1.83 20.04
CA ARG A 312 8.46 2.17 21.45
C ARG A 312 9.54 3.12 21.92
N PRO A 313 9.49 4.40 21.56
CA PRO A 313 10.40 5.37 22.17
C PRO A 313 10.17 5.35 23.69
N VAL A 314 11.25 5.16 24.43
CA VAL A 314 11.22 5.28 25.90
C VAL A 314 10.74 6.68 26.21
N ALA A 315 9.62 6.79 26.97
CA ALA A 315 9.07 8.04 27.45
C ALA A 315 10.06 8.73 28.42
#